data_f84cbba8b0fd48b3fbee4d8c02e6f097
#
_entry.id   f84cbba8b0fd48b3fbee4d8c02e6f097
#
_cell.length_a   1.000
_cell.length_b   1.000
_cell.length_c   1.000
_cell.angle_alpha   90.00
_cell.angle_beta   90.00
_cell.angle_gamma   90.00
#
_symmetry.space_group_name_H-M   'P 1'
#
loop_
_entity.id
_entity.type
_entity.pdbx_description
1 polymer ?
#
loop_
_entity_poly.entity_id
_entity_poly.type
_entity_poly.pdbx_seq_one_letter_code
_entity_poly.pdbx_strand_id
1 'polypeptide(L)'
;MIPNEVLYKRDLTGGLVRWWGRVEKVINSDGTVSLRLAYYYGKVNGAETSSYSPVIKAKSKKTDREQAEFELNSVYERHKKQGYKSLSNLGISPLDYLTNADDLFAEIDKRLPKYNTDANNCVKPMKAQKFVIGKFEYPCIAQPKINGVRAVVMLEEFTPTDLFSLEGFVRDDKHYHTVIKTKEGLVYRIWHIEQLFNDFYNSFPEYANMVFDGEIYIRGEKVTSIGGAARNPRNPLHEKLQFVNFDLSIPDLTNKDRDKLRFSVWEEYRSKKSSVSHNVMAGRIWENLTPEGHSMWDKFNLII
;
A
#
# COMPACT_ATOMS: atom_id res chain seq x y z
N MET A 1 28.19 -3.62 -2.19
CA MET A 1 28.19 -4.04 -0.76
C MET A 1 26.82 -4.62 -0.48
N ILE A 2 26.74 -5.87 -0.05
CA ILE A 2 25.46 -6.53 0.25
C ILE A 2 24.96 -5.92 1.55
N PRO A 3 23.70 -5.42 1.61
CA PRO A 3 23.13 -5.03 2.89
C PRO A 3 22.95 -6.29 3.73
N ASN A 4 23.72 -6.44 4.80
CA ASN A 4 23.52 -7.50 5.81
C ASN A 4 22.59 -7.04 6.95
N GLU A 5 21.77 -6.03 6.69
CA GLU A 5 20.89 -5.47 7.71
C GLU A 5 19.61 -6.28 7.83
N VAL A 6 19.17 -6.49 9.06
CA VAL A 6 17.83 -7.00 9.33
C VAL A 6 16.83 -5.86 9.12
N LEU A 7 15.74 -6.15 8.43
CA LEU A 7 14.66 -5.21 8.19
C LEU A 7 13.48 -5.53 9.10
N TYR A 8 12.89 -4.51 9.69
CA TYR A 8 11.79 -4.61 10.65
C TYR A 8 10.54 -3.91 10.14
N LYS A 9 9.39 -4.42 10.52
CA LYS A 9 8.10 -3.86 10.17
C LYS A 9 7.02 -4.29 11.16
N ARG A 10 5.93 -3.53 11.22
CA ARG A 10 4.71 -3.97 11.89
C ARG A 10 3.83 -4.76 10.90
N ASP A 11 3.35 -5.93 11.30
CA ASP A 11 2.42 -6.73 10.51
C ASP A 11 0.98 -6.16 10.57
N LEU A 12 0.03 -6.83 9.92
CA LEU A 12 -1.37 -6.40 9.89
C LEU A 12 -2.07 -6.49 11.26
N THR A 13 -1.53 -7.29 12.18
CA THR A 13 -2.05 -7.45 13.54
C THR A 13 -1.35 -6.56 14.56
N GLY A 14 -0.43 -5.70 14.09
CA GLY A 14 0.35 -4.80 14.93
C GLY A 14 1.62 -5.45 15.53
N GLY A 15 1.89 -6.72 15.26
CA GLY A 15 3.07 -7.41 15.76
C GLY A 15 4.36 -7.00 15.03
N LEU A 16 5.48 -7.02 15.74
CA LEU A 16 6.80 -6.77 15.18
C LEU A 16 7.30 -7.98 14.41
N VAL A 17 7.60 -7.79 13.14
CA VAL A 17 8.17 -8.82 12.25
C VAL A 17 9.53 -8.37 11.72
N ARG A 18 10.41 -9.35 11.47
CA ARG A 18 11.72 -9.13 10.86
C ARG A 18 11.87 -9.92 9.57
N TRP A 19 12.72 -9.42 8.69
CA TRP A 19 13.14 -10.07 7.47
C TRP A 19 14.62 -9.77 7.20
N TRP A 20 15.37 -10.76 6.73
CA TRP A 20 16.73 -10.60 6.25
C TRP A 20 17.08 -11.67 5.23
N GLY A 21 18.16 -11.47 4.49
CA GLY A 21 18.60 -12.42 3.49
C GLY A 21 20.10 -12.45 3.34
N ARG A 22 20.64 -13.56 2.84
CA ARG A 22 22.06 -13.73 2.54
C ARG A 22 22.28 -14.60 1.32
N VAL A 23 23.50 -14.52 0.77
CA VAL A 23 23.99 -15.45 -0.25
C VAL A 23 24.59 -16.67 0.46
N GLU A 24 24.14 -17.87 0.10
CA GLU A 24 24.65 -19.14 0.62
C GLU A 24 25.35 -19.96 -0.46
N LYS A 25 26.39 -20.69 -0.05
CA LYS A 25 27.02 -21.71 -0.88
C LYS A 25 26.25 -23.02 -0.74
N VAL A 26 26.04 -23.70 -1.86
CA VAL A 26 25.43 -25.04 -1.92
C VAL A 26 26.43 -25.96 -2.56
N ILE A 27 26.75 -27.07 -1.91
CA ILE A 27 27.59 -28.14 -2.49
C ILE A 27 26.64 -29.08 -3.22
N ASN A 28 26.84 -29.21 -4.52
CA ASN A 28 26.08 -30.09 -5.39
C ASN A 28 26.53 -31.56 -5.22
N SER A 29 25.75 -32.50 -5.72
CA SER A 29 26.06 -33.93 -5.65
C SER A 29 27.34 -34.32 -6.41
N ASP A 30 27.77 -33.51 -7.37
CA ASP A 30 28.99 -33.67 -8.14
C ASP A 30 30.21 -32.98 -7.48
N GLY A 31 30.09 -32.42 -6.28
CA GLY A 31 31.12 -31.71 -5.55
C GLY A 31 31.33 -30.26 -6.00
N THR A 32 30.62 -29.78 -7.01
CA THR A 32 30.70 -28.37 -7.44
C THR A 32 30.00 -27.46 -6.43
N VAL A 33 30.44 -26.20 -6.36
CA VAL A 33 29.85 -25.17 -5.48
C VAL A 33 28.97 -24.24 -6.30
N SER A 34 27.71 -24.13 -5.92
CA SER A 34 26.74 -23.17 -6.46
C SER A 34 26.36 -22.13 -5.42
N LEU A 35 25.71 -21.04 -5.83
CA LEU A 35 25.18 -20.02 -4.94
C LEU A 35 23.64 -20.02 -4.98
N ARG A 36 23.01 -19.77 -3.83
CA ARG A 36 21.58 -19.47 -3.72
C ARG A 36 21.34 -18.32 -2.76
N LEU A 37 20.16 -17.73 -2.80
CA LEU A 37 19.72 -16.78 -1.80
C LEU A 37 18.92 -17.52 -0.73
N ALA A 38 19.24 -17.22 0.52
CA ALA A 38 18.47 -17.67 1.68
C ALA A 38 17.77 -16.46 2.29
N TYR A 39 16.49 -16.60 2.58
CA TYR A 39 15.66 -15.58 3.20
C TYR A 39 15.11 -16.09 4.52
N TYR A 40 15.13 -15.22 5.52
CA TYR A 40 14.67 -15.52 6.87
C TYR A 40 13.64 -14.47 7.29
N TYR A 41 12.53 -14.92 7.86
CA TYR A 41 11.46 -14.03 8.29
C TYR A 41 10.65 -14.64 9.41
N GLY A 42 10.03 -13.80 10.23
CA GLY A 42 9.17 -14.22 11.32
C GLY A 42 8.85 -13.09 12.27
N LYS A 43 8.05 -13.38 13.29
CA LYS A 43 7.85 -12.46 14.41
C LYS A 43 9.14 -12.37 15.22
N VAL A 44 9.44 -11.20 15.77
CA VAL A 44 10.69 -10.96 16.50
C VAL A 44 10.88 -11.95 17.64
N ASN A 45 9.86 -12.20 18.45
CA ASN A 45 9.90 -13.18 19.55
C ASN A 45 9.23 -14.50 19.18
N GLY A 46 9.22 -14.87 17.90
CA GLY A 46 8.59 -16.09 17.39
C GLY A 46 9.56 -16.97 16.59
N ALA A 47 9.03 -18.09 16.08
CA ALA A 47 9.79 -18.97 15.21
C ALA A 47 10.19 -18.26 13.91
N GLU A 48 11.46 -18.43 13.51
CA GLU A 48 11.96 -17.96 12.25
C GLU A 48 11.68 -18.98 11.14
N THR A 49 11.15 -18.52 10.04
CA THR A 49 10.93 -19.31 8.84
C THR A 49 12.00 -19.00 7.82
N SER A 50 12.51 -20.01 7.14
CA SER A 50 13.46 -19.83 6.05
C SER A 50 12.86 -20.22 4.70
N SER A 51 13.31 -19.56 3.65
CA SER A 51 13.00 -19.91 2.26
C SER A 51 14.24 -19.69 1.39
N TYR A 52 14.30 -20.39 0.26
CA TYR A 52 15.49 -20.41 -0.59
C TYR A 52 15.12 -20.15 -2.04
N SER A 53 15.98 -19.42 -2.75
CA SER A 53 15.89 -19.31 -4.20
C SER A 53 16.38 -20.59 -4.86
N PRO A 54 16.08 -20.81 -6.17
CA PRO A 54 16.86 -21.71 -7.00
C PRO A 54 18.34 -21.31 -7.00
N VAL A 55 19.19 -22.20 -7.50
CA VAL A 55 20.62 -21.92 -7.72
C VAL A 55 20.76 -20.71 -8.66
N ILE A 56 21.57 -19.75 -8.25
CA ILE A 56 21.86 -18.55 -9.05
C ILE A 56 22.84 -18.91 -10.17
N LYS A 57 22.49 -18.46 -11.36
CA LYS A 57 23.37 -18.53 -12.53
C LYS A 57 23.62 -17.12 -13.04
N ALA A 58 24.86 -16.87 -13.42
CA ALA A 58 25.26 -15.59 -14.01
C ALA A 58 24.39 -15.25 -15.22
N LYS A 59 24.02 -13.99 -15.30
CA LYS A 59 23.31 -13.41 -16.45
C LYS A 59 24.18 -12.31 -17.05
N SER A 60 24.27 -12.29 -18.36
CA SER A 60 25.10 -11.30 -19.06
C SER A 60 26.60 -11.46 -18.71
N LYS A 61 27.29 -10.34 -18.45
CA LYS A 61 28.72 -10.28 -18.14
C LYS A 61 29.04 -10.40 -16.64
N LYS A 62 28.09 -10.78 -15.80
CA LYS A 62 28.27 -10.91 -14.35
C LYS A 62 28.78 -12.31 -13.99
N THR A 63 29.46 -12.41 -12.86
CA THR A 63 29.71 -13.67 -12.17
C THR A 63 28.49 -14.13 -11.41
N ASP A 64 28.41 -15.41 -11.01
CA ASP A 64 27.31 -15.94 -10.18
C ASP A 64 27.18 -15.15 -8.88
N ARG A 65 28.29 -14.71 -8.29
CA ARG A 65 28.31 -13.90 -7.08
C ARG A 65 27.71 -12.51 -7.30
N GLU A 66 28.14 -11.82 -8.32
CA GLU A 66 27.61 -10.50 -8.66
C GLU A 66 26.11 -10.56 -9.00
N GLN A 67 25.68 -11.63 -9.67
CA GLN A 67 24.28 -11.88 -9.95
C GLN A 67 23.49 -12.12 -8.66
N ALA A 68 24.01 -12.95 -7.73
CA ALA A 68 23.38 -13.20 -6.45
C ALA A 68 23.27 -11.94 -5.60
N GLU A 69 24.31 -11.12 -5.55
CA GLU A 69 24.32 -9.84 -4.84
C GLU A 69 23.29 -8.85 -5.43
N PHE A 70 23.20 -8.77 -6.75
CA PHE A 70 22.25 -7.94 -7.46
C PHE A 70 20.79 -8.38 -7.15
N GLU A 71 20.51 -9.68 -7.24
CA GLU A 71 19.17 -10.22 -6.95
C GLU A 71 18.79 -10.03 -5.47
N LEU A 72 19.71 -10.25 -4.54
CA LEU A 72 19.49 -10.01 -3.12
C LEU A 72 19.17 -8.54 -2.84
N ASN A 73 19.96 -7.62 -3.40
CA ASN A 73 19.72 -6.18 -3.25
C ASN A 73 18.35 -5.77 -3.80
N SER A 74 17.95 -6.34 -4.93
CA SER A 74 16.62 -6.09 -5.52
C SER A 74 15.48 -6.53 -4.58
N VAL A 75 15.67 -7.63 -3.84
CA VAL A 75 14.71 -8.09 -2.83
C VAL A 75 14.69 -7.16 -1.62
N TYR A 76 15.87 -6.69 -1.15
CA TYR A 76 15.95 -5.70 -0.08
C TYR A 76 15.19 -4.42 -0.42
N GLU A 77 15.45 -3.84 -1.58
CA GLU A 77 14.78 -2.61 -2.03
C GLU A 77 13.27 -2.80 -2.17
N ARG A 78 12.82 -3.98 -2.61
CA ARG A 78 11.39 -4.31 -2.64
C ARG A 78 10.78 -4.33 -1.24
N HIS A 79 11.47 -4.89 -0.23
CA HIS A 79 10.99 -4.90 1.15
C HIS A 79 10.96 -3.49 1.75
N LYS A 80 11.97 -2.66 1.47
CA LYS A 80 11.97 -1.25 1.89
C LYS A 80 10.76 -0.50 1.30
N LYS A 81 10.46 -0.67 0.01
CA LYS A 81 9.24 -0.12 -0.62
C LYS A 81 7.95 -0.64 0.00
N GLN A 82 7.97 -1.82 0.61
CA GLN A 82 6.83 -2.38 1.35
C GLN A 82 6.74 -1.88 2.80
N GLY A 83 7.58 -0.94 3.22
CA GLY A 83 7.56 -0.30 4.52
C GLY A 83 8.44 -0.96 5.59
N TYR A 84 9.30 -1.91 5.19
CA TYR A 84 10.34 -2.40 6.10
C TYR A 84 11.42 -1.33 6.32
N LYS A 85 11.89 -1.20 7.55
CA LYS A 85 12.92 -0.24 7.98
C LYS A 85 14.11 -1.00 8.53
N SER A 86 15.33 -0.56 8.20
CA SER A 86 16.56 -1.01 8.86
C SER A 86 16.78 -0.24 10.16
N LEU A 87 17.71 -0.70 11.01
CA LEU A 87 18.10 0.04 12.22
C LEU A 87 18.60 1.44 11.87
N SER A 88 19.40 1.55 10.81
CA SER A 88 19.89 2.84 10.32
C SER A 88 18.75 3.79 9.89
N ASN A 89 17.71 3.29 9.25
CA ASN A 89 16.53 4.09 8.89
C ASN A 89 15.69 4.51 10.11
N LEU A 90 15.80 3.78 11.22
CA LEU A 90 15.15 4.12 12.48
C LEU A 90 16.04 5.01 13.38
N GLY A 91 17.26 5.33 12.96
CA GLY A 91 18.23 6.08 13.75
C GLY A 91 18.68 5.31 15.01
N ILE A 92 18.72 3.99 14.95
CA ILE A 92 19.13 3.10 16.03
C ILE A 92 20.55 2.62 15.76
N SER A 93 21.48 2.84 16.69
CA SER A 93 22.82 2.25 16.65
C SER A 93 22.78 0.85 17.26
N PRO A 94 23.15 -0.20 16.52
CA PRO A 94 23.22 -1.55 17.08
C PRO A 94 24.19 -1.68 18.26
N LEU A 95 25.19 -0.81 18.31
CA LEU A 95 26.22 -0.83 19.37
C LEU A 95 25.67 -0.50 20.74
N ASP A 96 24.59 0.30 20.81
CA ASP A 96 23.98 0.71 22.06
C ASP A 96 23.18 -0.44 22.74
N TYR A 97 22.94 -1.54 22.01
CA TYR A 97 22.07 -2.66 22.43
C TYR A 97 22.75 -4.02 22.32
N LEU A 98 24.09 -4.09 22.30
CA LEU A 98 24.82 -5.35 22.13
C LEU A 98 24.57 -6.40 23.21
N THR A 99 24.14 -5.97 24.40
CA THR A 99 23.96 -6.84 25.58
C THR A 99 22.52 -7.22 25.87
N ASN A 100 21.54 -6.54 25.26
CA ASN A 100 20.13 -6.79 25.54
C ASN A 100 19.28 -6.67 24.26
N ALA A 101 18.85 -7.81 23.73
CA ALA A 101 18.01 -7.87 22.54
C ALA A 101 16.58 -7.36 22.80
N ASP A 102 16.06 -7.52 24.00
CA ASP A 102 14.69 -7.11 24.33
C ASP A 102 14.59 -5.58 24.36
N ASP A 103 15.63 -4.88 24.86
CA ASP A 103 15.70 -3.42 24.83
C ASP A 103 15.79 -2.90 23.40
N LEU A 104 16.55 -3.58 22.53
CA LEU A 104 16.60 -3.26 21.10
C LEU A 104 15.22 -3.38 20.46
N PHE A 105 14.51 -4.45 20.74
CA PHE A 105 13.19 -4.68 20.16
C PHE A 105 12.14 -3.68 20.68
N ALA A 106 12.22 -3.31 21.95
CA ALA A 106 11.38 -2.26 22.52
C ALA A 106 11.63 -0.90 21.85
N GLU A 107 12.89 -0.54 21.58
CA GLU A 107 13.22 0.70 20.89
C GLU A 107 12.80 0.68 19.41
N ILE A 108 12.95 -0.45 18.72
CA ILE A 108 12.44 -0.63 17.36
C ILE A 108 10.91 -0.47 17.34
N ASP A 109 10.20 -1.10 18.27
CA ASP A 109 8.75 -1.03 18.37
C ASP A 109 8.25 0.39 18.59
N LYS A 110 8.96 1.17 19.40
CA LYS A 110 8.67 2.58 19.68
C LYS A 110 8.86 3.48 18.45
N ARG A 111 9.88 3.22 17.60
CA ARG A 111 10.22 4.06 16.44
C ARG A 111 9.52 3.65 15.14
N LEU A 112 8.99 2.44 15.07
CA LEU A 112 8.18 2.02 13.92
C LEU A 112 6.80 2.71 13.94
N PRO A 113 6.23 3.01 12.76
CA PRO A 113 4.85 3.46 12.68
C PRO A 113 3.90 2.52 13.43
N LYS A 114 2.88 3.10 14.10
CA LYS A 114 1.87 2.36 14.87
C LYS A 114 1.15 1.29 14.03
N TYR A 115 0.97 1.55 12.73
CA TYR A 115 0.26 0.68 11.80
C TYR A 115 1.19 0.11 10.72
N ASN A 116 0.69 -0.87 9.98
CA ASN A 116 1.37 -1.36 8.79
C ASN A 116 1.35 -0.29 7.69
N THR A 117 2.52 0.22 7.36
CA THR A 117 2.68 1.33 6.40
C THR A 117 3.52 0.91 5.19
N ASP A 118 3.50 1.75 4.14
CA ASP A 118 4.45 1.69 3.03
C ASP A 118 5.78 2.40 3.37
N ALA A 119 6.65 2.58 2.37
CA ALA A 119 7.94 3.24 2.54
C ALA A 119 7.82 4.70 3.02
N ASN A 120 6.74 5.38 2.67
CA ASN A 120 6.47 6.78 3.01
C ASN A 120 5.61 6.93 4.28
N ASN A 121 5.51 5.88 5.09
CA ASN A 121 4.72 5.81 6.31
C ASN A 121 3.20 5.93 6.10
N CYS A 122 2.71 5.80 4.87
CA CYS A 122 1.27 5.77 4.60
C CYS A 122 0.66 4.45 5.03
N VAL A 123 -0.44 4.50 5.77
CA VAL A 123 -1.16 3.30 6.23
C VAL A 123 -1.63 2.50 5.02
N LYS A 124 -1.29 1.22 5.00
CA LYS A 124 -1.72 0.33 3.92
C LYS A 124 -3.20 0.03 4.01
N PRO A 125 -3.90 0.06 2.87
CA PRO A 125 -5.31 -0.28 2.83
C PRO A 125 -5.54 -1.72 3.25
N MET A 126 -6.66 -1.98 3.92
CA MET A 126 -7.06 -3.31 4.37
C MET A 126 -7.22 -4.24 3.15
N LYS A 127 -6.66 -5.44 3.24
CA LYS A 127 -6.87 -6.47 2.22
C LYS A 127 -8.17 -7.20 2.46
N ALA A 128 -9.00 -7.31 1.41
CA ALA A 128 -10.16 -8.19 1.44
C ALA A 128 -9.72 -9.63 1.72
N GLN A 129 -10.42 -10.29 2.63
CA GLN A 129 -10.26 -11.72 2.89
C GLN A 129 -11.25 -12.54 2.08
N LYS A 130 -10.94 -13.81 1.85
CA LYS A 130 -11.87 -14.72 1.19
C LYS A 130 -13.13 -14.87 2.05
N PHE A 131 -14.29 -14.68 1.44
CA PHE A 131 -15.56 -14.95 2.09
C PHE A 131 -15.67 -16.45 2.45
N VAL A 132 -16.00 -16.75 3.70
CA VAL A 132 -16.23 -18.10 4.20
C VAL A 132 -17.55 -18.11 4.97
N ILE A 133 -18.53 -18.85 4.46
CA ILE A 133 -19.83 -19.04 5.11
C ILE A 133 -19.63 -19.52 6.56
N GLY A 134 -20.35 -18.95 7.51
CA GLY A 134 -20.27 -19.29 8.93
C GLY A 134 -19.17 -18.56 9.72
N LYS A 135 -18.29 -17.77 9.06
CA LYS A 135 -17.32 -16.90 9.73
C LYS A 135 -17.72 -15.44 9.80
N PHE A 136 -18.96 -15.13 9.39
CA PHE A 136 -19.52 -13.80 9.42
C PHE A 136 -20.63 -13.70 10.43
N GLU A 137 -20.68 -12.57 11.13
CA GLU A 137 -21.77 -12.20 11.98
C GLU A 137 -22.75 -11.29 11.20
N TYR A 138 -24.03 -11.51 11.39
CA TYR A 138 -25.09 -10.68 10.81
C TYR A 138 -25.74 -9.82 11.90
N PRO A 139 -26.19 -8.59 11.58
CA PRO A 139 -26.18 -7.95 10.26
C PRO A 139 -24.78 -7.45 9.86
N CYS A 140 -24.47 -7.48 8.57
CA CYS A 140 -23.20 -6.99 8.03
C CYS A 140 -23.43 -5.91 6.96
N ILE A 141 -22.32 -5.22 6.59
CA ILE A 141 -22.32 -4.21 5.53
C ILE A 141 -21.84 -4.88 4.23
N ALA A 142 -22.55 -4.66 3.13
CA ALA A 142 -22.17 -5.12 1.81
C ALA A 142 -21.87 -3.94 0.87
N GLN A 143 -20.83 -4.08 0.08
CA GLN A 143 -20.44 -3.12 -0.95
C GLN A 143 -20.28 -3.83 -2.29
N PRO A 144 -20.63 -3.16 -3.42
CA PRO A 144 -20.29 -3.68 -4.74
C PRO A 144 -18.77 -3.82 -4.88
N LYS A 145 -18.31 -4.96 -5.34
CA LYS A 145 -16.90 -5.13 -5.71
C LYS A 145 -16.68 -4.45 -7.06
N ILE A 146 -15.97 -3.33 -7.03
CA ILE A 146 -15.56 -2.65 -8.26
C ILE A 146 -14.40 -3.43 -8.90
N ASN A 147 -14.46 -3.63 -10.20
CA ASN A 147 -13.47 -4.37 -10.95
C ASN A 147 -12.52 -3.43 -11.70
N GLY A 148 -11.56 -2.88 -11.01
CA GLY A 148 -10.58 -1.93 -11.50
C GLY A 148 -9.18 -2.19 -10.94
N VAL A 149 -8.44 -1.12 -10.68
CA VAL A 149 -7.09 -1.17 -10.07
C VAL A 149 -7.10 -0.40 -8.77
N ARG A 150 -6.85 -1.10 -7.66
CA ARG A 150 -6.87 -0.48 -6.34
C ARG A 150 -5.86 0.64 -6.22
N ALA A 151 -6.30 1.76 -5.69
CA ALA A 151 -5.48 2.92 -5.40
C ALA A 151 -5.89 3.59 -4.08
N VAL A 152 -4.94 4.26 -3.46
CA VAL A 152 -5.17 5.17 -2.35
C VAL A 152 -4.82 6.59 -2.78
N VAL A 153 -5.61 7.55 -2.33
CA VAL A 153 -5.39 8.98 -2.58
C VAL A 153 -5.11 9.66 -1.27
N MET A 154 -4.04 10.46 -1.23
CA MET A 154 -3.61 11.18 -0.04
C MET A 154 -2.96 12.51 -0.41
N LEU A 155 -2.86 13.39 0.58
CA LEU A 155 -2.08 14.62 0.48
C LEU A 155 -0.64 14.36 0.94
N GLU A 156 0.34 14.88 0.20
CA GLU A 156 1.74 14.88 0.60
C GLU A 156 2.30 16.32 0.58
N GLU A 157 3.10 16.65 1.60
CA GLU A 157 3.93 17.85 1.61
C GLU A 157 5.17 17.58 0.75
N PHE A 158 5.58 18.56 -0.05
CA PHE A 158 6.80 18.44 -0.86
C PHE A 158 7.57 19.75 -0.91
N THR A 159 8.86 19.66 -1.20
CA THR A 159 9.69 20.84 -1.48
C THR A 159 9.84 20.96 -3.00
N PRO A 160 9.37 22.05 -3.61
CA PRO A 160 9.58 22.27 -5.04
C PRO A 160 11.07 22.32 -5.38
N THR A 161 11.51 21.54 -6.35
CA THR A 161 12.90 21.49 -6.80
C THR A 161 13.16 22.42 -7.99
N ASP A 162 12.10 22.85 -8.68
CA ASP A 162 12.13 23.73 -9.83
C ASP A 162 10.80 24.47 -10.03
N LEU A 163 10.79 25.44 -10.93
CA LEU A 163 9.59 26.24 -11.31
C LEU A 163 8.47 25.41 -11.95
N PHE A 164 8.74 24.17 -12.39
CA PHE A 164 7.78 23.27 -13.02
C PHE A 164 7.15 22.28 -12.02
N SER A 165 7.66 22.26 -10.78
CA SER A 165 7.13 21.44 -9.67
C SER A 165 5.94 22.09 -8.94
N LEU A 166 5.24 23.06 -9.57
CA LEU A 166 4.14 23.82 -8.95
C LEU A 166 2.78 23.10 -9.01
N GLU A 167 2.77 21.79 -9.25
CA GLU A 167 1.55 21.00 -9.18
C GLU A 167 1.09 20.89 -7.71
N GLY A 168 -0.14 21.32 -7.44
CA GLY A 168 -0.70 21.29 -6.09
C GLY A 168 -1.15 22.65 -5.61
N PHE A 169 -1.02 22.92 -4.32
CA PHE A 169 -1.39 24.18 -3.69
C PHE A 169 -0.43 24.53 -2.54
N VAL A 170 -0.44 25.79 -2.14
CA VAL A 170 0.34 26.32 -1.00
C VAL A 170 -0.58 26.61 0.16
N ARG A 171 -0.21 26.19 1.36
CA ARG A 171 -0.88 26.49 2.62
C ARG A 171 0.16 26.59 3.74
N ASP A 172 0.09 27.64 4.55
CA ASP A 172 1.01 27.90 5.67
C ASP A 172 2.50 27.82 5.23
N ASP A 173 2.85 28.45 4.10
CA ASP A 173 4.18 28.47 3.46
C ASP A 173 4.71 27.08 3.06
N LYS A 174 3.87 26.07 3.00
CA LYS A 174 4.19 24.71 2.59
C LYS A 174 3.48 24.35 1.30
N HIS A 175 4.17 23.58 0.48
CA HIS A 175 3.62 23.06 -0.76
C HIS A 175 3.04 21.67 -0.54
N TYR A 176 1.85 21.46 -1.06
CA TYR A 176 1.12 20.20 -0.97
C TYR A 176 0.63 19.77 -2.34
N HIS A 177 0.67 18.47 -2.58
CA HIS A 177 0.02 17.89 -3.74
C HIS A 177 -0.68 16.57 -3.40
N THR A 178 -1.71 16.27 -4.17
CA THR A 178 -2.36 14.96 -4.10
C THR A 178 -1.48 13.89 -4.75
N VAL A 179 -1.34 12.76 -4.09
CA VAL A 179 -0.65 11.58 -4.62
C VAL A 179 -1.62 10.40 -4.68
N ILE A 180 -1.65 9.76 -5.84
CA ILE A 180 -2.41 8.53 -6.06
C ILE A 180 -1.44 7.37 -6.07
N LYS A 181 -1.58 6.41 -5.15
CA LYS A 181 -0.66 5.28 -5.01
C LYS A 181 -1.35 3.94 -5.19
N THR A 182 -0.61 2.99 -5.75
CA THR A 182 -0.99 1.57 -5.69
C THR A 182 -0.94 1.07 -4.24
N LYS A 183 -1.53 -0.08 -3.97
CA LYS A 183 -1.39 -0.77 -2.67
C LYS A 183 0.06 -1.10 -2.30
N GLU A 184 0.98 -1.12 -3.25
CA GLU A 184 2.43 -1.32 -3.06
C GLU A 184 3.21 0.00 -2.91
N GLY A 185 2.54 1.17 -3.00
CA GLY A 185 3.16 2.49 -2.86
C GLY A 185 3.73 3.08 -4.16
N LEU A 186 3.48 2.48 -5.32
CA LEU A 186 3.86 3.06 -6.61
C LEU A 186 2.89 4.18 -6.99
N VAL A 187 3.41 5.29 -7.51
CA VAL A 187 2.60 6.47 -7.86
C VAL A 187 1.98 6.30 -9.24
N TYR A 188 0.67 6.59 -9.33
CA TYR A 188 -0.02 6.90 -10.57
C TYR A 188 -0.04 8.42 -10.78
N ARG A 189 0.04 8.85 -12.03
CA ARG A 189 -0.15 10.23 -12.44
C ARG A 189 -1.44 10.33 -13.23
N ILE A 190 -2.54 10.74 -12.58
CA ILE A 190 -3.88 10.87 -13.18
C ILE A 190 -4.37 12.29 -12.88
N TRP A 191 -3.93 13.20 -13.72
CA TRP A 191 -4.05 14.65 -13.56
C TRP A 191 -5.43 15.13 -13.10
N HIS A 192 -6.49 14.72 -13.76
CA HIS A 192 -7.85 15.19 -13.46
C HIS A 192 -8.35 14.69 -12.09
N ILE A 193 -7.88 13.54 -11.61
CA ILE A 193 -8.18 13.04 -10.27
C ILE A 193 -7.31 13.78 -9.24
N GLU A 194 -6.02 13.98 -9.52
CA GLU A 194 -5.12 14.76 -8.67
C GLU A 194 -5.64 16.18 -8.44
N GLN A 195 -6.10 16.87 -9.51
CA GLN A 195 -6.68 18.22 -9.42
C GLN A 195 -7.95 18.27 -8.56
N LEU A 196 -8.84 17.30 -8.71
CA LEU A 196 -10.05 17.21 -7.89
C LEU A 196 -9.71 17.08 -6.40
N PHE A 197 -8.74 16.24 -6.05
CA PHE A 197 -8.33 16.06 -4.66
C PHE A 197 -7.46 17.21 -4.14
N ASN A 198 -6.68 17.89 -4.97
CA ASN A 198 -6.01 19.15 -4.60
C ASN A 198 -7.04 20.20 -4.20
N ASP A 199 -8.10 20.37 -4.99
CA ASP A 199 -9.21 21.27 -4.65
C ASP A 199 -9.94 20.85 -3.38
N PHE A 200 -10.17 19.55 -3.22
CA PHE A 200 -10.76 19.00 -2.01
C PHE A 200 -9.93 19.32 -0.76
N TYR A 201 -8.66 18.93 -0.72
CA TYR A 201 -7.80 19.15 0.45
C TYR A 201 -7.51 20.63 0.71
N ASN A 202 -7.47 21.47 -0.32
CA ASN A 202 -7.34 22.91 -0.15
C ASN A 202 -8.60 23.52 0.46
N SER A 203 -9.79 23.01 0.08
CA SER A 203 -11.08 23.49 0.58
C SER A 203 -11.42 22.99 1.99
N PHE A 204 -10.80 21.87 2.41
CA PHE A 204 -11.07 21.20 3.68
C PHE A 204 -9.77 20.83 4.40
N PRO A 205 -9.06 21.81 4.98
CA PRO A 205 -7.79 21.59 5.69
C PRO A 205 -7.86 20.56 6.81
N GLU A 206 -9.01 20.45 7.48
CA GLU A 206 -9.30 19.49 8.55
C GLU A 206 -9.17 18.04 8.10
N TYR A 207 -9.32 17.76 6.81
CA TYR A 207 -9.18 16.42 6.22
C TYR A 207 -7.81 16.19 5.57
N ALA A 208 -6.80 17.04 5.81
CA ALA A 208 -5.47 16.92 5.21
C ALA A 208 -4.80 15.55 5.46
N ASN A 209 -5.07 14.92 6.59
CA ASN A 209 -4.53 13.60 6.95
C ASN A 209 -5.44 12.44 6.50
N MET A 210 -6.55 12.73 5.82
CA MET A 210 -7.46 11.68 5.36
C MET A 210 -6.88 10.98 4.15
N VAL A 211 -6.87 9.65 4.20
CA VAL A 211 -6.44 8.79 3.10
C VAL A 211 -7.65 8.07 2.55
N PHE A 212 -7.96 8.33 1.28
CA PHE A 212 -9.08 7.73 0.57
C PHE A 212 -8.64 6.41 -0.07
N ASP A 213 -9.33 5.32 0.24
CA ASP A 213 -9.11 4.01 -0.35
C ASP A 213 -10.19 3.73 -1.40
N GLY A 214 -9.77 3.33 -2.57
CA GLY A 214 -10.69 3.18 -3.69
C GLY A 214 -10.13 2.36 -4.85
N GLU A 215 -10.83 2.44 -5.95
CA GLU A 215 -10.50 1.75 -7.19
C GLU A 215 -10.43 2.74 -8.35
N ILE A 216 -9.35 2.71 -9.13
CA ILE A 216 -9.30 3.35 -10.44
C ILE A 216 -10.10 2.49 -11.41
N TYR A 217 -11.07 3.10 -12.06
CA TYR A 217 -12.10 2.38 -12.79
C TYR A 217 -12.53 3.10 -14.07
N ILE A 218 -12.94 2.32 -15.07
CA ILE A 218 -13.68 2.79 -16.25
C ILE A 218 -14.82 1.81 -16.47
N ARG A 219 -16.04 2.31 -16.52
CA ARG A 219 -17.23 1.47 -16.72
C ARG A 219 -17.17 0.72 -18.04
N GLY A 220 -17.34 -0.60 -17.99
CA GLY A 220 -17.33 -1.47 -19.17
C GLY A 220 -15.95 -1.92 -19.64
N GLU A 221 -14.86 -1.40 -19.07
CA GLU A 221 -13.51 -1.75 -19.47
C GLU A 221 -12.93 -2.92 -18.66
N LYS A 222 -12.01 -3.66 -19.29
CA LYS A 222 -11.27 -4.74 -18.62
C LYS A 222 -10.21 -4.17 -17.67
N VAL A 223 -9.95 -4.86 -16.56
CA VAL A 223 -8.92 -4.46 -15.56
C VAL A 223 -7.54 -4.24 -16.20
N THR A 224 -7.19 -5.05 -17.20
CA THR A 224 -5.91 -4.90 -17.93
C THR A 224 -5.85 -3.59 -18.72
N SER A 225 -6.95 -3.18 -19.38
CA SER A 225 -7.05 -1.90 -20.08
C SER A 225 -6.98 -0.73 -19.11
N ILE A 226 -7.71 -0.80 -17.99
CA ILE A 226 -7.69 0.19 -16.91
C ILE A 226 -6.27 0.35 -16.35
N GLY A 227 -5.61 -0.77 -16.03
CA GLY A 227 -4.24 -0.77 -15.51
C GLY A 227 -3.21 -0.22 -16.52
N GLY A 228 -3.41 -0.46 -17.80
CA GLY A 228 -2.63 0.13 -18.88
C GLY A 228 -2.82 1.66 -18.97
N ALA A 229 -4.08 2.11 -18.91
CA ALA A 229 -4.42 3.53 -18.93
C ALA A 229 -3.88 4.27 -17.69
N ALA A 230 -3.99 3.68 -16.49
CA ALA A 230 -3.49 4.29 -15.26
C ALA A 230 -1.97 4.49 -15.23
N ARG A 231 -1.21 3.64 -15.94
CA ARG A 231 0.27 3.70 -16.00
C ARG A 231 0.80 4.54 -17.16
N ASN A 232 -0.02 4.83 -18.16
CA ASN A 232 0.42 5.52 -19.36
C ASN A 232 -0.49 6.73 -19.66
N PRO A 233 -0.06 7.95 -19.33
CA PRO A 233 -0.83 9.17 -19.61
C PRO A 233 -1.15 9.41 -21.09
N ARG A 234 -0.43 8.77 -22.01
CA ARG A 234 -0.70 8.85 -23.46
C ARG A 234 -1.77 7.86 -23.92
N ASN A 235 -2.27 7.00 -23.05
CA ASN A 235 -3.32 6.05 -23.40
C ASN A 235 -4.64 6.80 -23.64
N PRO A 236 -5.39 6.56 -24.74
CA PRO A 236 -6.67 7.24 -25.02
C PRO A 236 -7.74 7.07 -23.95
N LEU A 237 -7.63 6.02 -23.10
CA LEU A 237 -8.53 5.78 -21.99
C LEU A 237 -8.14 6.55 -20.71
N HIS A 238 -6.96 7.21 -20.69
CA HIS A 238 -6.44 7.84 -19.47
C HIS A 238 -7.39 8.91 -18.92
N GLU A 239 -7.93 9.76 -19.77
CA GLU A 239 -8.87 10.84 -19.40
C GLU A 239 -10.26 10.31 -18.96
N LYS A 240 -10.55 9.03 -19.21
CA LYS A 240 -11.80 8.38 -18.80
C LYS A 240 -11.69 7.68 -17.43
N LEU A 241 -10.49 7.65 -16.84
CA LEU A 241 -10.28 7.05 -15.53
C LEU A 241 -11.09 7.78 -14.46
N GLN A 242 -11.75 7.02 -13.61
CA GLN A 242 -12.50 7.51 -12.46
C GLN A 242 -11.91 6.92 -11.19
N PHE A 243 -12.07 7.60 -10.07
CA PHE A 243 -11.73 7.05 -8.76
C PHE A 243 -13.02 6.76 -8.00
N VAL A 244 -13.26 5.49 -7.70
CA VAL A 244 -14.41 5.05 -6.90
C VAL A 244 -13.95 4.86 -5.47
N ASN A 245 -14.24 5.82 -4.60
CA ASN A 245 -13.92 5.74 -3.18
C ASN A 245 -14.90 4.81 -2.46
N PHE A 246 -14.41 3.76 -1.81
CA PHE A 246 -15.20 2.80 -1.08
C PHE A 246 -14.83 2.69 0.42
N ASP A 247 -13.67 3.20 0.86
CA ASP A 247 -13.27 3.22 2.27
C ASP A 247 -12.35 4.40 2.58
N LEU A 248 -12.05 4.60 3.86
CA LEU A 248 -11.02 5.51 4.37
C LEU A 248 -9.98 4.69 5.12
N SER A 249 -8.69 5.01 4.95
CA SER A 249 -7.62 4.34 5.70
C SER A 249 -7.45 4.96 7.09
N ILE A 250 -8.42 4.75 7.97
CA ILE A 250 -8.43 5.21 9.36
C ILE A 250 -8.58 3.97 10.26
N PRO A 251 -7.45 3.35 10.70
CA PRO A 251 -7.48 2.08 11.41
C PRO A 251 -8.23 2.08 12.75
N ASP A 252 -8.26 3.22 13.44
CA ASP A 252 -8.89 3.36 14.76
C ASP A 252 -10.44 3.47 14.69
N LEU A 253 -11.01 3.65 13.49
CA LEU A 253 -12.46 3.67 13.30
C LEU A 253 -12.99 2.31 12.85
N THR A 254 -14.21 1.98 13.29
CA THR A 254 -14.93 0.82 12.74
C THR A 254 -15.26 1.03 11.27
N ASN A 255 -15.49 -0.03 10.51
CA ASN A 255 -15.89 0.09 9.11
C ASN A 255 -17.16 0.95 8.95
N LYS A 256 -18.13 0.79 9.86
CA LYS A 256 -19.39 1.57 9.88
C LYS A 256 -19.13 3.07 10.08
N ASP A 257 -18.21 3.43 10.98
CA ASP A 257 -17.90 4.84 11.27
C ASP A 257 -17.10 5.47 10.14
N ARG A 258 -16.14 4.73 9.55
CA ARG A 258 -15.43 5.19 8.35
C ARG A 258 -16.36 5.45 7.19
N ASP A 259 -17.35 4.59 7.00
CA ASP A 259 -18.32 4.75 5.93
C ASP A 259 -19.19 5.98 6.12
N LYS A 260 -19.74 6.18 7.33
CA LYS A 260 -20.50 7.39 7.68
C LYS A 260 -19.67 8.65 7.45
N LEU A 261 -18.42 8.66 7.92
CA LEU A 261 -17.51 9.78 7.71
C LEU A 261 -17.26 10.02 6.22
N ARG A 262 -17.00 8.97 5.44
CA ARG A 262 -16.80 9.06 4.00
C ARG A 262 -17.99 9.71 3.28
N PHE A 263 -19.21 9.31 3.62
CA PHE A 263 -20.43 9.91 3.05
C PHE A 263 -20.56 11.38 3.44
N SER A 264 -20.42 11.72 4.72
CA SER A 264 -20.56 13.11 5.18
C SER A 264 -19.56 14.05 4.51
N VAL A 265 -18.31 13.62 4.35
CA VAL A 265 -17.24 14.38 3.68
C VAL A 265 -17.58 14.66 2.22
N TRP A 266 -18.06 13.67 1.47
CA TRP A 266 -18.44 13.86 0.07
C TRP A 266 -19.71 14.69 -0.10
N GLU A 267 -20.69 14.57 0.81
CA GLU A 267 -21.90 15.42 0.81
C GLU A 267 -21.54 16.88 1.09
N GLU A 268 -20.68 17.13 2.08
CA GLU A 268 -20.18 18.46 2.39
C GLU A 268 -19.44 19.09 1.21
N TYR A 269 -18.54 18.33 0.56
CA TYR A 269 -17.83 18.80 -0.61
C TYR A 269 -18.78 19.15 -1.75
N ARG A 270 -19.76 18.31 -2.05
CA ARG A 270 -20.77 18.58 -3.08
C ARG A 270 -21.64 19.81 -2.77
N SER A 271 -21.97 20.02 -1.50
CA SER A 271 -22.76 21.19 -1.11
C SER A 271 -22.04 22.51 -1.33
N LYS A 272 -20.72 22.53 -1.18
CA LYS A 272 -19.86 23.71 -1.39
C LYS A 272 -19.44 23.91 -2.86
N LYS A 273 -19.45 22.85 -3.65
CA LYS A 273 -18.97 22.86 -5.06
C LYS A 273 -20.06 22.30 -5.99
N SER A 274 -20.85 23.18 -6.57
CA SER A 274 -21.97 22.83 -7.48
C SER A 274 -21.53 22.14 -8.79
N SER A 275 -20.23 22.13 -9.13
CA SER A 275 -19.68 21.61 -10.38
C SER A 275 -18.75 20.41 -10.18
N VAL A 276 -18.94 19.60 -9.13
CA VAL A 276 -18.09 18.39 -8.94
C VAL A 276 -18.27 17.44 -10.11
N SER A 277 -17.20 17.27 -10.86
CA SER A 277 -17.17 16.31 -11.95
C SER A 277 -17.45 14.90 -11.41
N HIS A 278 -18.11 14.07 -12.21
CA HIS A 278 -18.53 12.70 -11.85
C HIS A 278 -17.35 11.72 -11.67
N ASN A 279 -16.11 12.22 -11.51
CA ASN A 279 -14.91 11.41 -11.48
C ASN A 279 -14.63 10.75 -10.13
N VAL A 280 -15.34 11.15 -9.06
CA VAL A 280 -15.29 10.50 -7.75
C VAL A 280 -16.67 9.97 -7.40
N MET A 281 -16.81 8.66 -7.40
CA MET A 281 -18.06 7.99 -7.04
C MET A 281 -17.90 7.37 -5.66
N ALA A 282 -18.82 7.70 -4.74
CA ALA A 282 -18.94 6.95 -3.50
C ALA A 282 -19.60 5.60 -3.81
N GLY A 283 -18.94 4.49 -3.49
CA GLY A 283 -19.55 3.16 -3.58
C GLY A 283 -20.80 3.10 -2.69
N ARG A 284 -21.86 2.45 -3.15
CA ARG A 284 -23.05 2.21 -2.32
C ARG A 284 -22.78 1.10 -1.33
N ILE A 285 -23.22 1.31 -0.09
CA ILE A 285 -23.17 0.32 0.97
C ILE A 285 -24.60 -0.10 1.27
N TRP A 286 -24.78 -1.38 1.53
CA TRP A 286 -26.00 -1.95 2.04
C TRP A 286 -25.77 -2.24 3.52
N GLU A 287 -26.48 -1.51 4.39
CA GLU A 287 -26.50 -1.79 5.83
C GLU A 287 -27.52 -2.89 6.14
N ASN A 288 -27.24 -3.64 7.20
CA ASN A 288 -28.14 -4.69 7.72
C ASN A 288 -28.42 -5.83 6.73
N LEU A 289 -27.42 -6.25 5.97
CA LEU A 289 -27.55 -7.44 5.14
C LEU A 289 -27.83 -8.67 6.01
N THR A 290 -28.97 -9.34 5.77
CA THR A 290 -29.34 -10.61 6.39
C THR A 290 -28.77 -11.81 5.59
N PRO A 291 -28.77 -13.04 6.14
CA PRO A 291 -28.38 -14.23 5.39
C PRO A 291 -29.18 -14.42 4.10
N GLU A 292 -30.48 -14.13 4.11
CA GLU A 292 -31.37 -14.21 2.94
C GLU A 292 -31.02 -13.16 1.91
N GLY A 293 -30.77 -11.91 2.34
CA GLY A 293 -30.33 -10.83 1.48
C GLY A 293 -28.96 -11.11 0.84
N HIS A 294 -28.06 -11.79 1.56
CA HIS A 294 -26.77 -12.22 1.03
C HIS A 294 -26.93 -13.23 -0.11
N SER A 295 -27.81 -14.22 0.05
CA SER A 295 -28.11 -15.19 -1.01
C SER A 295 -28.68 -14.53 -2.28
N MET A 296 -29.47 -13.47 -2.13
CA MET A 296 -29.94 -12.67 -3.27
C MET A 296 -28.83 -11.86 -3.91
N TRP A 297 -27.92 -11.29 -3.11
CA TRP A 297 -26.78 -10.52 -3.58
C TRP A 297 -25.81 -11.38 -4.41
N ASP A 298 -25.49 -12.59 -3.99
CA ASP A 298 -24.65 -13.51 -4.75
C ASP A 298 -25.23 -13.83 -6.13
N LYS A 299 -26.54 -13.89 -6.26
CA LYS A 299 -27.23 -14.06 -7.56
C LYS A 299 -27.09 -12.82 -8.46
N PHE A 300 -27.07 -11.62 -7.88
CA PHE A 300 -26.87 -10.36 -8.63
C PHE A 300 -25.42 -10.16 -9.09
N ASN A 301 -24.43 -10.57 -8.31
CA ASN A 301 -23.01 -10.45 -8.68
C ASN A 301 -22.58 -11.42 -9.79
N LEU A 302 -23.38 -12.44 -10.10
CA LEU A 302 -23.18 -13.31 -11.26
C LEU A 302 -23.63 -12.68 -12.58
N ILE A 303 -24.27 -11.51 -12.56
CA ILE A 303 -24.84 -10.82 -13.73
C ILE A 303 -24.06 -9.54 -14.10
N ILE A 304 -23.09 -9.11 -13.30
CA ILE A 304 -22.21 -7.96 -13.54
C ILE A 304 -20.77 -8.43 -13.74
#